data_25d4c794ee355a6f43cbed1cfdea893d
#
_entry.id   25d4c794ee355a6f43cbed1cfdea893d
#
_cell.length_a   1.000
_cell.length_b   1.000
_cell.length_c   1.000
_cell.angle_alpha   90.00
_cell.angle_beta   90.00
_cell.angle_gamma   90.00
#
_symmetry.space_group_name_H-M   'P 1'
#
loop_
_entity.id
_entity.type
_entity.pdbx_description
1 polymer ?
#
loop_
_entity_poly.entity_id
_entity_poly.type
_entity_poly.pdbx_seq_one_letter_code
_entity_poly.pdbx_strand_id
1 'polypeptide(L)'
;MARRVGQAALATGVALMTLAAAPASAGTVQASGTSPFNETTWPFLIDQWGGGRAFRCDPCGAQLTLYVRAKVGFCNCTAGVSDDLEIDRVADFDLFPGRVTPLAPGEPVKVAWMKGRARAFAVDGSPTRHYLLTIALANKCDGVIATLASAQPISSDAAQVAMEQLASPTVLSWVEATTGLQ
;
A
#
# COMPACT_ATOMS: atom_id res chain seq x y z
N MET A 1 53.12 -59.98 34.39
CA MET A 1 51.83 -59.33 34.70
C MET A 1 51.79 -57.96 33.99
N ALA A 2 51.15 -57.90 32.85
CA ALA A 2 51.09 -56.69 32.04
C ALA A 2 49.61 -56.24 31.95
N ARG A 3 49.31 -55.03 32.51
CA ARG A 3 48.01 -54.36 32.45
C ARG A 3 47.91 -53.55 31.17
N ARG A 4 46.95 -53.90 30.32
CA ARG A 4 46.56 -53.09 29.16
C ARG A 4 45.63 -51.96 29.64
N VAL A 5 45.99 -50.72 29.31
CA VAL A 5 45.16 -49.55 29.51
C VAL A 5 44.43 -49.26 28.20
N GLY A 6 43.11 -49.33 28.21
CA GLY A 6 42.28 -48.99 27.03
C GLY A 6 42.11 -47.47 26.94
N GLN A 7 42.37 -46.92 25.77
CA GLN A 7 42.05 -45.53 25.42
C GLN A 7 40.61 -45.50 24.84
N ALA A 8 39.74 -44.72 25.53
CA ALA A 8 38.42 -44.35 25.01
C ALA A 8 38.54 -43.06 24.13
N ALA A 9 38.23 -43.18 22.86
CA ALA A 9 38.12 -42.02 21.97
C ALA A 9 36.75 -41.37 22.11
N LEU A 10 36.73 -40.13 22.58
CA LEU A 10 35.56 -39.26 22.58
C LEU A 10 35.44 -38.59 21.20
N ALA A 11 34.43 -39.00 20.43
CA ALA A 11 34.05 -38.33 19.19
C ALA A 11 33.10 -37.15 19.51
N THR A 12 33.63 -35.93 19.37
CA THR A 12 32.84 -34.70 19.51
C THR A 12 32.16 -34.40 18.17
N GLY A 13 30.88 -34.70 18.09
CA GLY A 13 30.06 -34.34 16.92
C GLY A 13 29.67 -32.87 16.99
N VAL A 14 30.20 -32.05 16.08
CA VAL A 14 29.74 -30.67 15.86
C VAL A 14 28.52 -30.71 14.94
N ALA A 15 27.33 -30.45 15.49
CA ALA A 15 26.13 -30.27 14.70
C ALA A 15 26.13 -28.85 14.11
N LEU A 16 26.33 -28.73 12.80
CA LEU A 16 26.08 -27.50 12.07
C LEU A 16 24.56 -27.29 11.96
N MET A 17 24.01 -26.36 12.72
CA MET A 17 22.66 -25.84 12.48
C MET A 17 22.70 -24.85 11.32
N THR A 18 22.24 -25.28 10.15
CA THR A 18 21.96 -24.39 9.03
C THR A 18 20.65 -23.64 9.29
N LEU A 19 20.74 -22.34 9.60
CA LEU A 19 19.59 -21.45 9.59
C LEU A 19 19.14 -21.29 8.12
N ALA A 20 18.03 -21.91 7.78
CA ALA A 20 17.35 -21.64 6.53
C ALA A 20 16.60 -20.31 6.65
N ALA A 21 17.12 -19.26 6.02
CA ALA A 21 16.38 -18.00 5.86
C ALA A 21 15.22 -18.26 4.89
N ALA A 22 13.98 -18.20 5.40
CA ALA A 22 12.79 -18.25 4.58
C ALA A 22 12.70 -16.95 3.75
N PRO A 23 12.47 -17.02 2.42
CA PRO A 23 12.23 -15.84 1.62
C PRO A 23 10.91 -15.20 2.07
N ALA A 24 10.94 -13.91 2.37
CA ALA A 24 9.75 -13.11 2.59
C ALA A 24 8.96 -13.06 1.27
N SER A 25 7.89 -13.83 1.18
CA SER A 25 6.98 -13.81 0.05
C SER A 25 6.25 -12.48 0.06
N ALA A 26 6.55 -11.59 -0.89
CA ALA A 26 5.73 -10.43 -1.19
C ALA A 26 4.34 -10.95 -1.62
N GLY A 27 3.38 -10.88 -0.72
CA GLY A 27 2.02 -11.32 -0.96
C GLY A 27 1.42 -10.57 -2.14
N THR A 28 1.08 -11.27 -3.20
CA THR A 28 0.28 -10.73 -4.29
C THR A 28 -1.18 -10.77 -3.82
N VAL A 29 -1.78 -9.61 -3.57
CA VAL A 29 -3.21 -9.51 -3.25
C VAL A 29 -3.99 -9.83 -4.53
N GLN A 30 -4.61 -11.00 -4.57
CA GLN A 30 -5.61 -11.36 -5.57
C GLN A 30 -6.99 -11.10 -4.97
N ALA A 31 -7.80 -10.30 -5.62
CA ALA A 31 -9.17 -10.04 -5.22
C ALA A 31 -10.00 -11.34 -5.32
N SER A 32 -10.29 -11.96 -4.19
CA SER A 32 -11.14 -13.14 -4.07
C SER A 32 -12.38 -12.75 -3.26
N GLY A 33 -13.38 -12.14 -3.92
CA GLY A 33 -14.64 -11.81 -3.27
C GLY A 33 -15.23 -10.48 -3.76
N THR A 34 -16.49 -10.26 -3.45
CA THR A 34 -17.14 -8.97 -3.66
C THR A 34 -16.59 -7.98 -2.64
N SER A 35 -15.90 -6.94 -3.10
CA SER A 35 -15.39 -5.88 -2.22
C SER A 35 -16.55 -5.23 -1.43
N PRO A 36 -16.36 -4.91 -0.14
CA PRO A 36 -17.38 -4.21 0.65
C PRO A 36 -17.49 -2.74 0.31
N PHE A 37 -16.66 -2.23 -0.60
CA PHE A 37 -16.71 -0.86 -1.07
C PHE A 37 -17.77 -0.66 -2.16
N ASN A 38 -18.60 0.35 -1.98
CA ASN A 38 -19.56 0.83 -2.97
C ASN A 38 -19.07 2.13 -3.60
N GLU A 39 -19.17 2.24 -4.91
CA GLU A 39 -18.80 3.48 -5.59
C GLU A 39 -19.76 4.62 -5.20
N THR A 40 -19.20 5.80 -5.01
CA THR A 40 -19.94 7.02 -4.66
C THR A 40 -19.46 8.20 -5.52
N THR A 41 -20.14 9.32 -5.44
CA THR A 41 -19.77 10.52 -6.17
C THR A 41 -18.43 11.07 -5.65
N TRP A 42 -17.55 11.48 -6.58
CA TRP A 42 -16.32 12.19 -6.28
C TRP A 42 -16.66 13.55 -5.61
N PRO A 43 -16.21 13.79 -4.36
CA PRO A 43 -16.69 14.94 -3.60
C PRO A 43 -15.86 16.21 -3.76
N PHE A 44 -14.71 16.14 -4.45
CA PHE A 44 -13.76 17.24 -4.56
C PHE A 44 -13.94 18.00 -5.88
N LEU A 45 -13.44 19.23 -5.90
CA LEU A 45 -13.38 20.02 -7.13
C LEU A 45 -12.49 19.34 -8.15
N ILE A 46 -12.86 19.48 -9.41
CA ILE A 46 -12.06 18.97 -10.53
C ILE A 46 -10.93 19.95 -10.78
N ASP A 47 -9.71 19.47 -10.75
CA ASP A 47 -8.49 20.22 -11.02
C ASP A 47 -7.81 19.76 -12.33
N GLN A 48 -6.54 20.12 -12.51
CA GLN A 48 -5.72 19.75 -13.68
C GLN A 48 -5.58 18.23 -13.88
N TRP A 49 -5.77 17.42 -12.84
CA TRP A 49 -5.69 15.96 -12.90
C TRP A 49 -7.06 15.32 -13.20
N GLY A 50 -8.11 16.14 -13.32
CA GLY A 50 -9.47 15.66 -13.48
C GLY A 50 -10.10 15.17 -12.17
N GLY A 51 -11.28 14.57 -12.30
CA GLY A 51 -11.94 13.87 -11.20
C GLY A 51 -11.37 12.46 -11.05
N GLY A 52 -11.43 11.95 -9.81
CA GLY A 52 -11.12 10.56 -9.51
C GLY A 52 -12.38 9.71 -9.35
N ARG A 53 -12.20 8.53 -8.80
CA ARG A 53 -13.28 7.66 -8.30
C ARG A 53 -13.26 7.62 -6.79
N ALA A 54 -14.42 7.55 -6.19
CA ALA A 54 -14.58 7.43 -4.74
C ALA A 54 -15.38 6.17 -4.41
N PHE A 55 -14.95 5.48 -3.35
CA PHE A 55 -15.56 4.24 -2.89
C PHE A 55 -15.73 4.31 -1.38
N ARG A 56 -16.93 4.02 -0.90
CA ARG A 56 -17.25 4.04 0.52
C ARG A 56 -17.50 2.63 1.04
N CYS A 57 -16.90 2.31 2.17
CA CYS A 57 -17.17 1.06 2.89
C CYS A 57 -18.07 1.32 4.10
N ASP A 58 -19.35 1.04 3.98
CA ASP A 58 -20.29 1.17 5.09
C ASP A 58 -20.13 0.05 6.15
N PRO A 59 -19.88 -1.22 5.79
CA PRO A 59 -19.71 -2.29 6.78
C PRO A 59 -18.34 -2.30 7.48
N CYS A 60 -17.37 -1.46 7.07
CA CYS A 60 -16.03 -1.46 7.66
C CYS A 60 -15.94 -0.80 9.05
N GLY A 61 -17.03 -0.30 9.60
CA GLY A 61 -17.11 0.21 10.98
C GLY A 61 -16.46 1.57 11.26
N ALA A 62 -15.56 2.05 10.40
CA ALA A 62 -14.77 3.27 10.59
C ALA A 62 -15.06 4.36 9.54
N GLN A 63 -16.18 4.32 8.84
CA GLN A 63 -16.51 5.24 7.74
C GLN A 63 -15.35 5.41 6.75
N LEU A 64 -14.82 4.30 6.28
CA LEU A 64 -13.71 4.31 5.34
C LEU A 64 -14.18 4.82 3.97
N THR A 65 -13.43 5.76 3.41
CA THR A 65 -13.61 6.20 2.03
C THR A 65 -12.28 6.11 1.30
N LEU A 66 -12.29 5.41 0.17
CA LEU A 66 -11.15 5.26 -0.71
C LEU A 66 -11.33 6.19 -1.92
N TYR A 67 -10.43 7.13 -2.09
CA TYR A 67 -10.34 8.02 -3.23
C TYR A 67 -9.24 7.54 -4.15
N VAL A 68 -9.50 7.41 -5.44
CA VAL A 68 -8.53 6.93 -6.43
C VAL A 68 -8.46 7.92 -7.57
N ARG A 69 -7.26 8.40 -7.88
CA ARG A 69 -7.01 9.37 -8.95
C ARG A 69 -5.85 8.91 -9.84
N ALA A 70 -6.00 9.07 -11.14
CA ALA A 70 -4.91 8.90 -12.10
C ALA A 70 -4.25 10.25 -12.37
N LYS A 71 -2.92 10.29 -12.37
CA LYS A 71 -2.10 11.47 -12.69
C LYS A 71 -1.20 11.14 -13.88
N VAL A 72 -1.64 11.49 -15.06
CA VAL A 72 -0.94 11.18 -16.31
C VAL A 72 0.35 11.99 -16.42
N GLY A 73 1.48 11.33 -16.71
CA GLY A 73 2.79 11.97 -16.85
C GLY A 73 3.36 12.50 -15.53
N PHE A 74 2.89 12.06 -14.36
CA PHE A 74 3.24 12.66 -13.08
C PHE A 74 4.29 11.90 -12.27
N CYS A 75 4.61 10.68 -12.61
CA CYS A 75 5.66 9.95 -11.89
C CYS A 75 6.97 9.83 -12.69
N ASN A 76 8.03 9.47 -11.98
CA ASN A 76 9.31 9.18 -12.60
C ASN A 76 9.20 7.89 -13.43
N CYS A 77 9.33 7.99 -14.75
CA CYS A 77 9.19 6.87 -15.68
C CYS A 77 10.18 5.71 -15.41
N THR A 78 11.31 5.99 -14.79
CA THR A 78 12.36 5.00 -14.51
C THR A 78 12.22 4.37 -13.13
N ALA A 79 12.07 5.20 -12.10
CA ALA A 79 12.04 4.75 -10.71
C ALA A 79 10.62 4.55 -10.17
N GLY A 80 9.62 5.20 -10.79
CA GLY A 80 8.26 5.22 -10.28
C GLY A 80 8.18 5.90 -8.91
N VAL A 81 7.35 5.38 -8.02
CA VAL A 81 7.25 5.81 -6.62
C VAL A 81 8.12 4.89 -5.76
N SER A 82 9.40 5.23 -5.62
CA SER A 82 10.43 4.37 -5.02
C SER A 82 10.72 4.66 -3.55
N ASP A 83 10.48 5.88 -3.09
CA ASP A 83 10.83 6.34 -1.74
C ASP A 83 9.75 7.25 -1.12
N ASP A 84 10.01 7.67 0.12
CA ASP A 84 9.06 8.46 0.90
C ASP A 84 8.94 9.90 0.41
N LEU A 85 9.98 10.46 -0.18
CA LEU A 85 9.92 11.81 -0.77
C LEU A 85 9.02 11.80 -1.99
N GLU A 86 9.10 10.74 -2.78
CA GLU A 86 8.29 10.63 -3.98
C GLU A 86 6.81 10.41 -3.64
N ILE A 87 6.47 9.55 -2.67
CA ILE A 87 5.07 9.41 -2.25
C ILE A 87 4.51 10.69 -1.66
N ASP A 88 5.29 11.43 -0.86
CA ASP A 88 4.88 12.71 -0.28
C ASP A 88 4.64 13.77 -1.36
N ARG A 89 5.43 13.75 -2.45
CA ARG A 89 5.29 14.67 -3.58
C ARG A 89 4.05 14.39 -4.43
N VAL A 90 3.70 13.11 -4.62
CA VAL A 90 2.59 12.73 -5.52
C VAL A 90 1.24 12.62 -4.81
N ALA A 91 1.21 12.54 -3.48
CA ALA A 91 0.00 12.41 -2.70
C ALA A 91 -0.99 13.57 -2.91
N ASP A 92 -2.27 13.28 -2.77
CA ASP A 92 -3.37 14.25 -2.93
C ASP A 92 -3.71 14.94 -1.60
N PHE A 93 -2.72 15.49 -0.91
CA PHE A 93 -2.93 16.14 0.40
C PHE A 93 -3.78 17.40 0.32
N ASP A 94 -3.81 18.07 -0.82
CA ASP A 94 -4.65 19.23 -1.10
C ASP A 94 -6.16 18.93 -1.03
N LEU A 95 -6.55 17.66 -1.14
CA LEU A 95 -7.93 17.24 -0.93
C LEU A 95 -8.34 17.23 0.56
N PHE A 96 -7.38 17.28 1.48
CA PHE A 96 -7.61 17.14 2.91
C PHE A 96 -7.06 18.35 3.65
N PRO A 97 -7.90 19.39 3.94
CA PRO A 97 -7.43 20.61 4.58
C PRO A 97 -6.91 20.33 5.99
N GLY A 98 -5.70 20.80 6.27
CA GLY A 98 -5.05 20.63 7.58
C GLY A 98 -3.54 20.44 7.46
N ARG A 99 -2.91 20.19 8.61
CA ARG A 99 -1.49 19.85 8.66
C ARG A 99 -1.31 18.34 8.51
N VAL A 100 -0.68 17.94 7.44
CA VAL A 100 -0.34 16.54 7.18
C VAL A 100 0.96 16.18 7.88
N THR A 101 0.95 15.07 8.64
CA THR A 101 2.13 14.55 9.35
C THR A 101 2.26 13.04 9.08
N PRO A 102 3.40 12.57 8.58
CA PRO A 102 3.62 11.15 8.40
C PRO A 102 3.66 10.43 9.75
N LEU A 103 3.04 9.26 9.84
CA LEU A 103 2.99 8.44 11.08
C LEU A 103 4.11 7.41 11.12
N ALA A 104 4.61 6.98 9.96
CA ALA A 104 5.67 5.99 9.83
C ALA A 104 6.40 6.17 8.48
N PRO A 105 7.55 5.54 8.30
CA PRO A 105 8.13 5.32 6.97
C PRO A 105 7.15 4.57 6.08
N GLY A 106 7.17 4.88 4.77
CA GLY A 106 6.36 4.18 3.79
C GLY A 106 6.92 2.79 3.50
N GLU A 107 6.04 1.90 3.04
CA GLU A 107 6.38 0.54 2.68
C GLU A 107 6.15 0.27 1.19
N PRO A 108 6.97 -0.56 0.54
CA PRO A 108 6.74 -0.95 -0.85
C PRO A 108 5.47 -1.78 -0.97
N VAL A 109 4.67 -1.48 -2.00
CA VAL A 109 3.42 -2.20 -2.28
C VAL A 109 3.34 -2.58 -3.76
N LYS A 110 2.48 -3.57 -4.04
CA LYS A 110 2.15 -3.99 -5.40
C LYS A 110 0.65 -4.25 -5.51
N VAL A 111 0.04 -3.67 -6.54
CA VAL A 111 -1.37 -3.93 -6.91
C VAL A 111 -1.40 -4.33 -8.37
N ALA A 112 -1.83 -5.54 -8.65
CA ALA A 112 -1.78 -6.16 -9.98
C ALA A 112 -0.36 -6.05 -10.59
N TRP A 113 -0.19 -5.32 -11.68
CA TRP A 113 1.10 -5.08 -12.33
C TRP A 113 1.83 -3.82 -11.81
N MET A 114 1.12 -2.91 -11.13
CA MET A 114 1.65 -1.64 -10.64
C MET A 114 2.46 -1.84 -9.35
N LYS A 115 3.55 -1.11 -9.23
CA LYS A 115 4.40 -1.07 -8.04
C LYS A 115 4.46 0.34 -7.49
N GLY A 116 4.69 0.47 -6.20
CA GLY A 116 4.81 1.77 -5.55
C GLY A 116 5.01 1.67 -4.06
N ARG A 117 4.48 2.64 -3.33
CA ARG A 117 4.59 2.71 -1.86
C ARG A 117 3.24 3.04 -1.24
N ALA A 118 3.08 2.59 -0.01
CA ALA A 118 2.00 3.01 0.88
C ALA A 118 2.58 3.70 2.11
N ARG A 119 1.97 4.80 2.55
CA ARG A 119 2.40 5.55 3.72
C ARG A 119 1.20 6.10 4.48
N ALA A 120 1.26 5.97 5.81
CA ALA A 120 0.21 6.47 6.69
C ALA A 120 0.50 7.89 7.18
N PHE A 121 -0.55 8.71 7.25
CA PHE A 121 -0.48 10.10 7.69
C PHE A 121 -1.60 10.41 8.68
N ALA A 122 -1.37 11.41 9.53
CA ALA A 122 -2.41 12.12 10.25
C ALA A 122 -2.59 13.50 9.63
N VAL A 123 -3.85 13.95 9.56
CA VAL A 123 -4.21 15.30 9.14
C VAL A 123 -4.87 15.99 10.32
N ASP A 124 -4.19 16.97 10.89
CA ASP A 124 -4.71 17.80 11.95
C ASP A 124 -5.46 18.99 11.33
N GLY A 125 -6.77 18.89 11.29
CA GLY A 125 -7.69 19.91 10.74
C GLY A 125 -8.83 20.21 11.71
N SER A 126 -9.56 21.31 11.47
CA SER A 126 -10.76 21.63 12.24
C SER A 126 -11.99 21.07 11.50
N PRO A 127 -12.93 20.43 12.19
CA PRO A 127 -13.00 20.23 13.64
C PRO A 127 -12.37 18.91 14.13
N THR A 128 -11.97 18.00 13.24
CA THR A 128 -11.53 16.65 13.62
C THR A 128 -10.21 16.27 12.97
N ARG A 129 -9.45 15.42 13.67
CA ARG A 129 -8.27 14.74 13.10
C ARG A 129 -8.72 13.63 12.18
N HIS A 130 -8.09 13.53 11.02
CA HIS A 130 -8.28 12.44 10.08
C HIS A 130 -7.00 11.61 9.95
N TYR A 131 -7.16 10.37 9.53
CA TYR A 131 -6.07 9.47 9.23
C TYR A 131 -6.16 9.08 7.76
N LEU A 132 -5.02 9.13 7.07
CA LEU A 132 -4.92 8.78 5.66
C LEU A 132 -3.93 7.64 5.50
N LEU A 133 -4.26 6.69 4.63
CA LEU A 133 -3.27 5.79 4.03
C LEU A 133 -3.20 6.14 2.55
N THR A 134 -2.10 6.76 2.16
CA THR A 134 -1.82 7.04 0.75
C THR A 134 -1.09 5.85 0.15
N ILE A 135 -1.59 5.37 -0.99
CA ILE A 135 -1.01 4.31 -1.80
C ILE A 135 -0.72 4.94 -3.16
N ALA A 136 0.53 5.16 -3.47
CA ALA A 136 0.95 5.73 -4.74
C ALA A 136 1.60 4.64 -5.59
N LEU A 137 1.00 4.35 -6.72
CA LEU A 137 1.41 3.31 -7.65
C LEU A 137 1.91 3.94 -8.94
N ALA A 138 2.98 3.40 -9.49
CA ALA A 138 3.51 3.79 -10.78
C ALA A 138 3.04 2.82 -11.86
N ASN A 139 2.63 3.40 -12.97
CA ASN A 139 2.29 2.72 -14.19
C ASN A 139 3.02 3.37 -15.36
N LYS A 140 4.24 2.92 -15.62
CA LYS A 140 5.20 3.61 -16.52
C LYS A 140 5.45 5.04 -16.01
N CYS A 141 5.07 6.07 -16.81
CA CYS A 141 5.20 7.49 -16.46
C CYS A 141 3.97 8.06 -15.74
N ASP A 142 2.94 7.26 -15.55
CA ASP A 142 1.68 7.69 -14.94
C ASP A 142 1.60 7.24 -13.49
N GLY A 143 0.95 8.02 -12.66
CA GLY A 143 0.68 7.72 -11.27
C GLY A 143 -0.77 7.32 -11.05
N VAL A 144 -0.99 6.35 -10.19
CA VAL A 144 -2.31 6.05 -9.60
C VAL A 144 -2.21 6.30 -8.12
N ILE A 145 -2.87 7.35 -7.66
CA ILE A 145 -2.84 7.78 -6.28
C ILE A 145 -4.14 7.36 -5.63
N ALA A 146 -4.05 6.53 -4.60
CA ALA A 146 -5.20 6.13 -3.81
C ALA A 146 -5.02 6.61 -2.37
N THR A 147 -6.06 7.22 -1.82
CA THR A 147 -6.07 7.71 -0.44
C THR A 147 -7.26 7.11 0.30
N LEU A 148 -6.98 6.21 1.22
CA LEU A 148 -7.97 5.72 2.18
C LEU A 148 -8.06 6.73 3.33
N ALA A 149 -9.23 7.31 3.53
CA ALA A 149 -9.49 8.29 4.59
C ALA A 149 -10.38 7.69 5.68
N SER A 150 -10.06 8.01 6.93
CA SER A 150 -10.80 7.55 8.11
C SER A 150 -10.78 8.60 9.22
N ALA A 151 -11.83 8.64 10.04
CA ALA A 151 -11.84 9.40 11.29
C ALA A 151 -11.05 8.71 12.43
N GLN A 152 -10.62 7.46 12.24
CA GLN A 152 -9.87 6.67 13.22
C GLN A 152 -8.57 6.14 12.58
N PRO A 153 -7.56 5.74 13.37
CA PRO A 153 -6.38 5.08 12.85
C PRO A 153 -6.73 3.89 11.95
N ILE A 154 -6.10 3.85 10.79
CA ILE A 154 -6.36 2.81 9.78
C ILE A 154 -5.69 1.51 10.22
N SER A 155 -6.49 0.46 10.40
CA SER A 155 -5.99 -0.87 10.76
C SER A 155 -5.38 -1.59 9.53
N SER A 156 -4.62 -2.65 9.80
CA SER A 156 -4.11 -3.54 8.74
C SER A 156 -5.22 -4.14 7.88
N ASP A 157 -6.33 -4.52 8.51
CA ASP A 157 -7.48 -5.11 7.81
C ASP A 157 -8.15 -4.09 6.89
N ALA A 158 -8.30 -2.83 7.35
CA ALA A 158 -8.82 -1.75 6.53
C ALA A 158 -7.89 -1.43 5.34
N ALA A 159 -6.58 -1.44 5.57
CA ALA A 159 -5.59 -1.28 4.51
C ALA A 159 -5.67 -2.42 3.49
N GLN A 160 -5.79 -3.67 3.96
CA GLN A 160 -5.92 -4.85 3.11
C GLN A 160 -7.17 -4.77 2.22
N VAL A 161 -8.33 -4.43 2.79
CA VAL A 161 -9.60 -4.31 2.04
C VAL A 161 -9.50 -3.19 0.99
N ALA A 162 -8.81 -2.07 1.28
CA ALA A 162 -8.55 -1.02 0.31
C ALA A 162 -7.65 -1.49 -0.84
N MET A 163 -6.62 -2.29 -0.54
CA MET A 163 -5.74 -2.89 -1.57
C MET A 163 -6.53 -3.86 -2.47
N GLU A 164 -7.43 -4.65 -1.91
CA GLU A 164 -8.33 -5.52 -2.67
C GLU A 164 -9.27 -4.73 -3.57
N GLN A 165 -9.83 -3.61 -3.09
CA GLN A 165 -10.63 -2.71 -3.93
C GLN A 165 -9.82 -2.14 -5.08
N LEU A 166 -8.57 -1.72 -4.85
CA LEU A 166 -7.68 -1.24 -5.91
C LEU A 166 -7.36 -2.33 -6.95
N ALA A 167 -7.29 -3.59 -6.52
CA ALA A 167 -7.08 -4.73 -7.40
C ALA A 167 -8.37 -5.21 -8.09
N SER A 168 -9.52 -4.58 -7.83
CA SER A 168 -10.79 -4.97 -8.45
C SER A 168 -10.80 -4.70 -9.96
N PRO A 169 -11.50 -5.52 -10.76
CA PRO A 169 -11.61 -5.29 -12.20
C PRO A 169 -12.15 -3.90 -12.55
N THR A 170 -13.07 -3.38 -11.74
CA THR A 170 -13.68 -2.06 -11.92
C THR A 170 -12.64 -0.94 -11.83
N VAL A 171 -11.73 -0.99 -10.84
CA VAL A 171 -10.67 0.02 -10.68
C VAL A 171 -9.58 -0.18 -11.72
N LEU A 172 -9.14 -1.42 -11.94
CA LEU A 172 -8.06 -1.71 -12.90
C LEU A 172 -8.44 -1.31 -14.33
N SER A 173 -9.66 -1.65 -14.79
CA SER A 173 -10.13 -1.23 -16.13
C SER A 173 -10.22 0.28 -16.27
N TRP A 174 -10.63 0.99 -15.21
CA TRP A 174 -10.65 2.44 -15.22
C TRP A 174 -9.23 3.04 -15.27
N VAL A 175 -8.29 2.47 -14.52
CA VAL A 175 -6.87 2.89 -14.56
C VAL A 175 -6.33 2.72 -15.98
N GLU A 176 -6.51 1.54 -16.59
CA GLU A 176 -6.06 1.27 -17.97
C GLU A 176 -6.63 2.28 -18.97
N ALA A 177 -7.93 2.53 -18.90
CA ALA A 177 -8.61 3.48 -19.78
C ALA A 177 -8.11 4.93 -19.59
N THR A 178 -7.72 5.31 -18.36
CA THR A 178 -7.33 6.68 -18.04
C THR A 178 -5.85 6.93 -18.31
N THR A 179 -4.98 5.95 -18.06
CA THR A 179 -3.52 6.07 -18.23
C THR A 179 -3.04 5.58 -19.60
N GLY A 180 -3.94 5.22 -20.50
CA GLY A 180 -3.57 4.80 -21.86
C GLY A 180 -2.75 3.51 -21.93
N LEU A 181 -2.88 2.65 -20.96
CA LEU A 181 -2.32 1.30 -21.00
C LEU A 181 -3.17 0.41 -21.92
N GLN A 182 -2.90 0.48 -23.16
CA GLN A 182 -3.25 -0.55 -24.12
C GLN A 182 -1.99 -1.32 -24.53
#